data_60e2cc698a4c3f4e5b89f857955535c4
#
_entry.id   60e2cc698a4c3f4e5b89f857955535c4
#
_cell.length_a   1.000
_cell.length_b   1.000
_cell.length_c   1.000
_cell.angle_alpha   90.00
_cell.angle_beta   90.00
_cell.angle_gamma   90.00
#
_symmetry.space_group_name_H-M   'P 1'
#
loop_
_entity.id
_entity.type
_entity.pdbx_description
1 polymer ?
#
loop_
_entity_poly.entity_id
_entity_poly.type
_entity_poly.pdbx_seq_one_letter_code
_entity_poly.pdbx_strand_id
1 'polypeptide(L)'
;MLGNTSLFGVLQYSAYRRLFAAQVVSLLGTGLASIALGLLVFELGGANAGVILGTVLAIKIIAYVTIAPVAEALLGNLPRRTVLVLLDLVRAGFALALPWVTEIWQIYLLIFLLQAASAGFTPLFQATIPDLLKDEEDYTKALSLSRLAYDLETLLSPVLATLLLAVVTWQGLYAGTVCGFLASAALVCTVSLPFSTKTQLPFRKRVTRGMQIYLATPRLQGGLILHGVVA
;
A
#
# COMPACT_ATOMS: atom_id res chain seq x y z
N MET A 1 24.62 21.86 17.12
CA MET A 1 23.69 20.82 17.58
C MET A 1 23.89 19.62 16.69
N LEU A 2 24.45 18.54 17.22
CA LEU A 2 24.65 17.29 16.47
C LEU A 2 23.25 16.72 16.19
N GLY A 3 22.76 16.86 14.97
CA GLY A 3 21.52 16.26 14.53
C GLY A 3 21.59 14.76 14.75
N ASN A 4 20.54 14.19 15.32
CA ASN A 4 20.43 12.75 15.57
C ASN A 4 20.51 12.03 14.21
N THR A 5 21.71 11.55 13.84
CA THR A 5 22.01 10.91 12.56
C THR A 5 21.32 9.56 12.40
N SER A 6 20.58 9.12 13.43
CA SER A 6 19.84 7.87 13.41
C SER A 6 18.64 7.94 12.46
N LEU A 7 18.48 6.93 11.60
CA LEU A 7 17.32 6.73 10.75
C LEU A 7 16.01 6.77 11.57
N PHE A 8 16.04 6.25 12.79
CA PHE A 8 14.90 6.21 13.71
C PHE A 8 14.62 7.56 14.40
N GLY A 9 15.48 8.56 14.23
CA GLY A 9 15.29 9.89 14.82
C GLY A 9 13.95 10.53 14.44
N VAL A 10 13.41 10.23 13.25
CA VAL A 10 12.11 10.74 12.80
C VAL A 10 10.92 10.20 13.59
N LEU A 11 11.07 9.11 14.34
CA LEU A 11 10.02 8.55 15.20
C LEU A 11 9.79 9.36 16.48
N GLN A 12 10.63 10.36 16.77
CA GLN A 12 10.38 11.33 17.85
C GLN A 12 9.14 12.20 17.57
N TYR A 13 8.80 12.43 16.29
CA TYR A 13 7.61 13.16 15.89
C TYR A 13 6.37 12.28 16.09
N SER A 14 5.54 12.57 17.07
CA SER A 14 4.41 11.74 17.49
C SER A 14 3.40 11.49 16.34
N ALA A 15 3.15 12.49 15.50
CA ALA A 15 2.27 12.36 14.35
C ALA A 15 2.84 11.38 13.31
N TYR A 16 4.12 11.52 12.96
CA TYR A 16 4.79 10.60 12.03
C TYR A 16 4.88 9.18 12.60
N ARG A 17 5.24 9.03 13.87
CA ARG A 17 5.32 7.71 14.54
C ARG A 17 3.99 6.95 14.45
N ARG A 18 2.85 7.62 14.69
CA ARG A 18 1.52 6.99 14.56
C ARG A 18 1.20 6.63 13.12
N LEU A 19 1.52 7.52 12.19
CA LEU A 19 1.34 7.27 10.76
C LEU A 19 2.21 6.10 10.29
N PHE A 20 3.46 6.03 10.70
CA PHE A 20 4.36 4.93 10.40
C PHE A 20 3.90 3.60 11.03
N ALA A 21 3.42 3.61 12.28
CA ALA A 21 2.83 2.44 12.91
C ALA A 21 1.59 1.94 12.12
N ALA A 22 0.73 2.85 11.65
CA ALA A 22 -0.39 2.51 10.77
C ALA A 22 0.09 1.81 9.49
N GLN A 23 1.14 2.34 8.85
CA GLN A 23 1.74 1.71 7.67
C GLN A 23 2.24 0.30 7.95
N VAL A 24 3.01 0.11 9.02
CA VAL A 24 3.57 -1.21 9.37
C VAL A 24 2.47 -2.23 9.60
N VAL A 25 1.44 -1.88 10.40
CA VAL A 25 0.32 -2.77 10.70
C VAL A 25 -0.49 -3.10 9.45
N SER A 26 -0.72 -2.11 8.58
CA SER A 26 -1.40 -2.30 7.29
C SER A 26 -0.60 -3.22 6.35
N LEU A 27 0.74 -3.07 6.31
CA LEU A 27 1.63 -3.91 5.50
C LEU A 27 1.62 -5.37 6.00
N LEU A 28 1.70 -5.59 7.31
CA LEU A 28 1.60 -6.94 7.88
C LEU A 28 0.26 -7.59 7.51
N GLY A 29 -0.84 -6.83 7.59
CA GLY A 29 -2.14 -7.29 7.11
C GLY A 29 -2.14 -7.68 5.62
N THR A 30 -1.50 -6.87 4.77
CA THR A 30 -1.36 -7.14 3.33
C THR A 30 -0.54 -8.40 3.07
N GLY A 31 0.54 -8.59 3.83
CA GLY A 31 1.38 -9.78 3.73
C GLY A 31 0.64 -11.06 4.12
N LEU A 32 -0.15 -11.03 5.20
CA LEU A 32 -1.02 -12.16 5.58
C LEU A 32 -2.05 -12.47 4.49
N ALA A 33 -2.69 -11.44 3.90
CA ALA A 33 -3.62 -11.62 2.78
C ALA A 33 -2.95 -12.26 1.57
N SER A 34 -1.69 -11.92 1.27
CA SER A 34 -0.96 -12.48 0.13
C SER A 34 -0.72 -13.98 0.29
N ILE A 35 -0.40 -14.44 1.50
CA ILE A 35 -0.21 -15.86 1.80
C ILE A 35 -1.54 -16.62 1.82
N ALA A 36 -2.56 -16.05 2.48
CA ALA A 36 -3.90 -16.61 2.50
C ALA A 36 -4.47 -16.77 1.08
N LEU A 37 -4.21 -15.78 0.21
CA LEU A 37 -4.61 -15.83 -1.20
C LEU A 37 -3.92 -16.96 -1.95
N GLY A 38 -2.63 -17.20 -1.71
CA GLY A 38 -1.92 -18.34 -2.29
C GLY A 38 -2.56 -19.68 -1.91
N LEU A 39 -2.93 -19.83 -0.63
CA LEU A 39 -3.61 -21.04 -0.12
C LEU A 39 -5.02 -21.19 -0.69
N LEU A 40 -5.80 -20.10 -0.75
CA LEU A 40 -7.13 -20.08 -1.37
C LEU A 40 -7.08 -20.50 -2.84
N VAL A 41 -6.13 -19.93 -3.60
CA VAL A 41 -5.96 -20.25 -5.02
C VAL A 41 -5.53 -21.71 -5.21
N PHE A 42 -4.70 -22.24 -4.31
CA PHE A 42 -4.32 -23.65 -4.36
C PHE A 42 -5.52 -24.57 -4.10
N GLU A 43 -6.37 -24.24 -3.14
CA GLU A 43 -7.56 -25.01 -2.79
C GLU A 43 -8.59 -25.04 -3.92
N LEU A 44 -8.89 -23.87 -4.54
CA LEU A 44 -9.90 -23.78 -5.61
C LEU A 44 -9.35 -24.16 -7.00
N GLY A 45 -8.08 -23.89 -7.25
CA GLY A 45 -7.46 -24.04 -8.57
C GLY A 45 -6.83 -25.40 -8.82
N GLY A 46 -6.43 -26.11 -7.77
CA GLY A 46 -5.75 -27.40 -7.88
C GLY A 46 -4.57 -27.37 -8.87
N ALA A 47 -4.63 -28.18 -9.93
CA ALA A 47 -3.59 -28.24 -10.95
C ALA A 47 -3.40 -26.90 -11.72
N ASN A 48 -4.40 -26.03 -11.76
CA ASN A 48 -4.35 -24.73 -12.43
C ASN A 48 -3.92 -23.58 -11.51
N ALA A 49 -3.58 -23.85 -10.25
CA ALA A 49 -3.26 -22.81 -9.26
C ALA A 49 -2.15 -21.84 -9.74
N GLY A 50 -1.14 -22.35 -10.44
CA GLY A 50 -0.05 -21.52 -10.99
C GLY A 50 -0.54 -20.49 -12.02
N VAL A 51 -1.44 -20.89 -12.92
CA VAL A 51 -2.03 -19.98 -13.93
C VAL A 51 -2.92 -18.93 -13.25
N ILE A 52 -3.70 -19.35 -12.25
CA ILE A 52 -4.57 -18.46 -11.49
C ILE A 52 -3.74 -17.42 -10.72
N LEU A 53 -2.66 -17.85 -10.03
CA LEU A 53 -1.74 -16.95 -9.34
C LEU A 53 -1.06 -15.97 -10.28
N GLY A 54 -0.61 -16.44 -11.45
CA GLY A 54 -0.05 -15.57 -12.49
C GLY A 54 -1.04 -14.51 -12.96
N THR A 55 -2.32 -14.90 -13.17
CA THR A 55 -3.40 -13.96 -13.52
C THR A 55 -3.68 -12.97 -12.40
N VAL A 56 -3.70 -13.41 -11.15
CA VAL A 56 -3.84 -12.54 -9.97
C VAL A 56 -2.71 -11.52 -9.91
N LEU A 57 -1.46 -11.93 -10.13
CA LEU A 57 -0.31 -11.00 -10.16
C LEU A 57 -0.44 -9.97 -11.28
N ALA A 58 -0.86 -10.40 -12.48
CA ALA A 58 -1.12 -9.48 -13.59
C ALA A 58 -2.23 -8.46 -13.24
N ILE A 59 -3.33 -8.92 -12.65
CA ILE A 59 -4.42 -8.06 -12.19
C ILE A 59 -3.91 -7.04 -11.15
N LYS A 60 -3.07 -7.46 -10.18
CA LYS A 60 -2.47 -6.57 -9.20
C LYS A 60 -1.65 -5.45 -9.85
N ILE A 61 -0.81 -5.80 -10.81
CA ILE A 61 0.04 -4.83 -11.53
C ILE A 61 -0.83 -3.88 -12.36
N ILE A 62 -1.79 -4.40 -13.13
CA ILE A 62 -2.69 -3.60 -13.96
C ILE A 62 -3.49 -2.63 -13.08
N ALA A 63 -4.10 -3.12 -12.00
CA ALA A 63 -4.84 -2.28 -11.06
C ALA A 63 -3.96 -1.16 -10.52
N TYR A 64 -2.73 -1.46 -10.10
CA TYR A 64 -1.82 -0.48 -9.53
C TYR A 64 -1.42 0.58 -10.56
N VAL A 65 -1.01 0.18 -11.76
CA VAL A 65 -0.56 1.10 -12.82
C VAL A 65 -1.69 1.99 -13.33
N THR A 66 -2.91 1.45 -13.45
CA THR A 66 -4.06 2.20 -14.00
C THR A 66 -4.76 3.06 -12.95
N ILE A 67 -4.90 2.55 -11.73
CA ILE A 67 -5.68 3.23 -10.69
C ILE A 67 -4.87 4.28 -9.92
N ALA A 68 -3.55 4.08 -9.70
CA ALA A 68 -2.76 5.01 -8.89
C ALA A 68 -2.79 6.47 -9.42
N PRO A 69 -2.59 6.74 -10.73
CA PRO A 69 -2.68 8.12 -11.25
C PRO A 69 -4.09 8.71 -11.14
N VAL A 70 -5.13 7.87 -11.32
CA VAL A 70 -6.54 8.28 -11.22
C VAL A 70 -6.89 8.57 -9.78
N ALA A 71 -6.48 7.70 -8.85
CA ALA A 71 -6.70 7.87 -7.43
C ALA A 71 -6.05 9.16 -6.91
N GLU A 72 -4.79 9.43 -7.27
CA GLU A 72 -4.12 10.67 -6.92
C GLU A 72 -4.89 11.91 -7.42
N ALA A 73 -5.36 11.87 -8.67
CA ALA A 73 -6.09 12.97 -9.27
C ALA A 73 -7.48 13.20 -8.62
N LEU A 74 -8.19 12.14 -8.22
CA LEU A 74 -9.50 12.23 -7.60
C LEU A 74 -9.41 12.53 -6.10
N LEU A 75 -8.53 11.83 -5.39
CA LEU A 75 -8.47 11.85 -3.92
C LEU A 75 -7.58 12.97 -3.37
N GLY A 76 -6.69 13.53 -4.19
CA GLY A 76 -5.72 14.55 -3.76
C GLY A 76 -6.31 15.86 -3.24
N ASN A 77 -7.61 16.10 -3.46
CA ASN A 77 -8.33 17.30 -2.96
C ASN A 77 -9.14 17.03 -1.69
N LEU A 78 -9.26 15.78 -1.30
CA LEU A 78 -10.04 15.38 -0.14
C LEU A 78 -9.18 15.41 1.13
N PRO A 79 -9.78 15.52 2.32
CA PRO A 79 -9.06 15.44 3.58
C PRO A 79 -8.29 14.12 3.65
N ARG A 80 -6.95 14.18 3.63
CA ARG A 80 -6.07 13.00 3.55
C ARG A 80 -6.38 11.95 4.60
N ARG A 81 -6.65 12.41 5.85
CA ARG A 81 -7.03 11.53 6.94
C ARG A 81 -8.27 10.70 6.62
N THR A 82 -9.34 11.37 6.16
CA THR A 82 -10.61 10.69 5.83
C THR A 82 -10.43 9.69 4.69
N VAL A 83 -9.66 10.07 3.67
CA VAL A 83 -9.40 9.18 2.53
C VAL A 83 -8.59 7.96 2.94
N LEU A 84 -7.51 8.13 3.72
CA LEU A 84 -6.69 7.02 4.20
C LEU A 84 -7.52 6.04 5.04
N VAL A 85 -8.35 6.56 5.96
CA VAL A 85 -9.25 5.73 6.78
C VAL A 85 -10.27 5.00 5.91
N LEU A 86 -10.89 5.69 4.95
CA LEU A 86 -11.87 5.07 4.05
C LEU A 86 -11.25 3.96 3.20
N LEU A 87 -10.04 4.19 2.67
CA LEU A 87 -9.33 3.17 1.89
C LEU A 87 -8.95 1.95 2.73
N ASP A 88 -8.57 2.13 4.00
CA ASP A 88 -8.33 1.02 4.92
C ASP A 88 -9.61 0.23 5.21
N LEU A 89 -10.75 0.91 5.43
CA LEU A 89 -12.04 0.26 5.66
C LEU A 89 -12.51 -0.51 4.41
N VAL A 90 -12.35 0.07 3.22
CA VAL A 90 -12.67 -0.59 1.94
C VAL A 90 -11.80 -1.84 1.75
N ARG A 91 -10.50 -1.76 2.03
CA ARG A 91 -9.60 -2.92 1.98
C ARG A 91 -9.99 -3.99 3.00
N ALA A 92 -10.34 -3.59 4.22
CA ALA A 92 -10.82 -4.52 5.24
C ALA A 92 -12.10 -5.24 4.79
N GLY A 93 -13.04 -4.53 4.16
CA GLY A 93 -14.27 -5.11 3.63
C GLY A 93 -14.01 -6.15 2.53
N PHE A 94 -13.14 -5.85 1.57
CA PHE A 94 -12.77 -6.80 0.51
C PHE A 94 -11.97 -8.00 1.06
N ALA A 95 -11.05 -7.77 2.00
CA ALA A 95 -10.33 -8.86 2.66
C ALA A 95 -11.27 -9.77 3.46
N LEU A 96 -12.29 -9.21 4.09
CA LEU A 96 -13.29 -9.97 4.84
C LEU A 96 -14.13 -10.87 3.92
N ALA A 97 -14.35 -10.50 2.66
CA ALA A 97 -15.13 -11.28 1.71
C ALA A 97 -14.36 -12.49 1.14
N LEU A 98 -13.02 -12.44 1.10
CA LEU A 98 -12.17 -13.47 0.48
C LEU A 98 -12.34 -14.90 1.06
N PRO A 99 -12.53 -15.12 2.38
CA PRO A 99 -12.72 -16.47 2.92
C PRO A 99 -13.96 -17.21 2.40
N TRP A 100 -14.97 -16.50 1.91
CA TRP A 100 -16.23 -17.06 1.42
C TRP A 100 -16.31 -17.19 -0.10
N VAL A 101 -15.20 -16.99 -0.78
CA VAL A 101 -15.11 -17.15 -2.23
C VAL A 101 -15.20 -18.63 -2.59
N THR A 102 -16.04 -18.95 -3.57
CA THR A 102 -16.23 -20.30 -4.10
C THR A 102 -15.84 -20.44 -5.56
N GLU A 103 -15.67 -19.32 -6.27
CA GLU A 103 -15.39 -19.30 -7.70
C GLU A 103 -14.15 -18.44 -8.02
N ILE A 104 -13.37 -18.86 -9.00
CA ILE A 104 -12.09 -18.19 -9.36
C ILE A 104 -12.31 -16.74 -9.82
N TRP A 105 -13.39 -16.44 -10.55
CA TRP A 105 -13.68 -15.08 -10.98
C TRP A 105 -13.92 -14.11 -9.83
N GLN A 106 -14.45 -14.60 -8.68
CA GLN A 106 -14.63 -13.81 -7.47
C GLN A 106 -13.28 -13.39 -6.87
N ILE A 107 -12.29 -14.29 -6.93
CA ILE A 107 -10.89 -13.97 -6.53
C ILE A 107 -10.39 -12.81 -7.37
N TYR A 108 -10.52 -12.89 -8.69
CA TYR A 108 -10.05 -11.85 -9.59
C TYR A 108 -10.70 -10.50 -9.32
N LEU A 109 -12.02 -10.49 -9.13
CA LEU A 109 -12.78 -9.27 -8.81
C LEU A 109 -12.34 -8.66 -7.47
N LEU A 110 -12.33 -9.46 -6.40
CA LEU A 110 -12.00 -8.96 -5.06
C LEU A 110 -10.55 -8.48 -4.97
N ILE A 111 -9.62 -9.19 -5.60
CA ILE A 111 -8.22 -8.76 -5.67
C ILE A 111 -8.07 -7.47 -6.48
N PHE A 112 -8.77 -7.33 -7.61
CA PHE A 112 -8.76 -6.08 -8.36
C PHE A 112 -9.23 -4.90 -7.50
N LEU A 113 -10.35 -5.05 -6.78
CA LEU A 113 -10.92 -4.01 -5.93
C LEU A 113 -10.01 -3.68 -4.73
N LEU A 114 -9.45 -4.70 -4.10
CA LEU A 114 -8.49 -4.54 -2.99
C LEU A 114 -7.22 -3.80 -3.47
N GLN A 115 -6.70 -4.15 -4.64
CA GLN A 115 -5.53 -3.49 -5.21
C GLN A 115 -5.83 -2.08 -5.70
N ALA A 116 -7.02 -1.82 -6.22
CA ALA A 116 -7.47 -0.48 -6.58
C ALA A 116 -7.47 0.46 -5.36
N ALA A 117 -7.98 -0.02 -4.21
CA ALA A 117 -7.94 0.73 -2.96
C ALA A 117 -6.49 0.92 -2.46
N SER A 118 -5.64 -0.10 -2.56
CA SER A 118 -4.22 -0.03 -2.16
C SER A 118 -3.43 0.93 -3.06
N ALA A 119 -3.73 0.97 -4.36
CA ALA A 119 -3.12 1.88 -5.33
C ALA A 119 -3.42 3.36 -5.02
N GLY A 120 -4.56 3.64 -4.39
CA GLY A 120 -4.88 4.99 -3.88
C GLY A 120 -4.21 5.30 -2.54
N PHE A 121 -4.07 4.30 -1.67
CA PHE A 121 -3.53 4.48 -0.32
C PHE A 121 -2.05 4.85 -0.34
N THR A 122 -1.22 4.10 -1.04
CA THR A 122 0.25 4.26 -1.02
C THR A 122 0.72 5.67 -1.43
N PRO A 123 0.33 6.23 -2.59
CA PRO A 123 0.78 7.57 -2.97
C PRO A 123 0.22 8.66 -2.03
N LEU A 124 -1.02 8.50 -1.54
CA LEU A 124 -1.60 9.44 -0.61
C LEU A 124 -0.87 9.43 0.74
N PHE A 125 -0.51 8.25 1.24
CA PHE A 125 0.30 8.08 2.44
C PHE A 125 1.66 8.78 2.28
N GLN A 126 2.39 8.50 1.22
CA GLN A 126 3.70 9.11 0.94
C GLN A 126 3.59 10.64 0.78
N ALA A 127 2.53 11.12 0.14
CA ALA A 127 2.29 12.56 0.01
C ALA A 127 1.95 13.26 1.35
N THR A 128 1.62 12.49 2.39
CA THR A 128 1.33 13.02 3.73
C THR A 128 2.62 13.24 4.55
N ILE A 129 3.69 12.52 4.25
CA ILE A 129 4.96 12.60 5.00
C ILE A 129 5.54 14.03 4.99
N PRO A 130 5.67 14.75 3.85
CA PRO A 130 6.23 16.09 3.83
C PRO A 130 5.33 17.15 4.50
N ASP A 131 4.06 16.86 4.71
CA ASP A 131 3.19 17.76 5.48
C ASP A 131 3.48 17.68 6.99
N LEU A 132 4.03 16.55 7.46
CA LEU A 132 4.40 16.31 8.85
C LEU A 132 5.88 16.64 9.13
N LEU A 133 6.75 16.38 8.15
CA LEU A 133 8.20 16.56 8.24
C LEU A 133 8.62 17.57 7.19
N LYS A 134 8.90 18.80 7.62
CA LYS A 134 9.25 19.91 6.71
C LYS A 134 10.73 19.96 6.36
N ASP A 135 11.57 19.35 7.21
CA ASP A 135 13.01 19.24 6.99
C ASP A 135 13.28 18.16 5.94
N GLU A 136 14.16 18.45 4.97
CA GLU A 136 14.46 17.56 3.85
C GLU A 136 15.20 16.30 4.30
N GLU A 137 16.07 16.43 5.32
CA GLU A 137 16.81 15.29 5.87
C GLU A 137 15.83 14.34 6.59
N ASP A 138 14.94 14.86 7.43
CA ASP A 138 13.92 14.08 8.12
C ASP A 138 12.93 13.43 7.13
N TYR A 139 12.56 14.13 6.07
CA TYR A 139 11.73 13.57 4.99
C TYR A 139 12.42 12.38 4.31
N THR A 140 13.70 12.52 3.98
CA THR A 140 14.49 11.45 3.35
C THR A 140 14.63 10.24 4.28
N LYS A 141 14.88 10.45 5.58
CA LYS A 141 14.88 9.38 6.60
C LYS A 141 13.53 8.68 6.69
N ALA A 142 12.43 9.43 6.65
CA ALA A 142 11.08 8.88 6.69
C ALA A 142 10.76 8.00 5.47
N LEU A 143 11.15 8.42 4.27
CA LEU A 143 11.00 7.59 3.06
C LEU A 143 11.83 6.31 3.14
N SER A 144 13.08 6.41 3.63
CA SER A 144 13.94 5.25 3.83
C SER A 144 13.35 4.26 4.84
N LEU A 145 12.76 4.77 5.94
CA LEU A 145 12.10 3.96 6.94
C LEU A 145 10.82 3.29 6.38
N SER A 146 10.06 4.02 5.56
CA SER A 146 8.92 3.44 4.85
C SER A 146 9.35 2.33 3.91
N ARG A 147 10.45 2.50 3.17
CA ARG A 147 10.99 1.44 2.30
C ARG A 147 11.39 0.22 3.11
N LEU A 148 12.11 0.43 4.22
CA LEU A 148 12.50 -0.65 5.13
C LEU A 148 11.28 -1.42 5.65
N ALA A 149 10.14 -0.73 5.92
CA ALA A 149 8.91 -1.39 6.34
C ALA A 149 8.35 -2.33 5.26
N TYR A 150 8.41 -1.96 3.97
CA TYR A 150 8.02 -2.84 2.86
C TYR A 150 8.95 -4.06 2.75
N ASP A 151 10.26 -3.84 2.88
CA ASP A 151 11.23 -4.93 2.79
C ASP A 151 11.07 -5.91 3.97
N LEU A 152 10.85 -5.38 5.18
CA LEU A 152 10.56 -6.19 6.37
C LEU A 152 9.22 -6.93 6.27
N GLU A 153 8.18 -6.32 5.70
CA GLU A 153 6.89 -6.99 5.45
C GLU A 153 7.10 -8.23 4.61
N THR A 154 7.85 -8.14 3.52
CA THR A 154 8.15 -9.26 2.63
C THR A 154 8.83 -10.43 3.35
N LEU A 155 9.69 -10.14 4.33
CA LEU A 155 10.40 -11.16 5.11
C LEU A 155 9.58 -11.69 6.29
N LEU A 156 8.87 -10.80 7.00
CA LEU A 156 8.17 -11.15 8.23
C LEU A 156 6.81 -11.82 7.96
N SER A 157 6.14 -11.46 6.86
CA SER A 157 4.80 -11.98 6.59
C SER A 157 4.75 -13.51 6.44
N PRO A 158 5.68 -14.17 5.73
CA PRO A 158 5.70 -15.64 5.68
C PRO A 158 5.92 -16.28 7.06
N VAL A 159 6.79 -15.68 7.89
CA VAL A 159 7.05 -16.16 9.24
C VAL A 159 5.82 -16.04 10.12
N LEU A 160 5.19 -14.87 10.12
CA LEU A 160 3.95 -14.61 10.88
C LEU A 160 2.81 -15.51 10.41
N ALA A 161 2.63 -15.67 9.09
CA ALA A 161 1.61 -16.55 8.55
C ALA A 161 1.84 -18.01 8.97
N THR A 162 3.08 -18.50 8.94
CA THR A 162 3.42 -19.85 9.38
C THR A 162 3.10 -20.05 10.86
N LEU A 163 3.47 -19.11 11.71
CA LEU A 163 3.17 -19.16 13.15
C LEU A 163 1.66 -19.13 13.41
N LEU A 164 0.91 -18.30 12.69
CA LEU A 164 -0.54 -18.24 12.82
C LEU A 164 -1.21 -19.52 12.32
N LEU A 165 -0.75 -20.10 11.22
CA LEU A 165 -1.28 -21.36 10.67
C LEU A 165 -1.09 -22.55 11.61
N ALA A 166 -0.21 -22.45 12.60
CA ALA A 166 -0.10 -23.46 13.66
C ALA A 166 -1.32 -23.49 14.60
N VAL A 167 -2.10 -22.41 14.66
CA VAL A 167 -3.23 -22.25 15.60
C VAL A 167 -4.55 -21.87 14.93
N VAL A 168 -4.52 -21.35 13.68
CA VAL A 168 -5.71 -20.97 12.92
C VAL A 168 -5.66 -21.59 11.51
N THR A 169 -6.83 -21.69 10.87
CA THR A 169 -6.91 -22.09 9.46
C THR A 169 -6.44 -20.96 8.54
N TRP A 170 -6.23 -21.25 7.25
CA TRP A 170 -5.83 -20.23 6.29
C TRP A 170 -6.86 -19.07 6.16
N GLN A 171 -8.16 -19.39 6.35
CA GLN A 171 -9.22 -18.36 6.42
C GLN A 171 -8.98 -17.39 7.59
N GLY A 172 -8.42 -17.88 8.70
CA GLY A 172 -8.07 -17.07 9.86
C GLY A 172 -7.00 -16.00 9.57
N LEU A 173 -6.15 -16.20 8.56
CA LEU A 173 -5.18 -15.19 8.12
C LEU A 173 -5.87 -13.94 7.58
N TYR A 174 -7.02 -14.09 6.92
CA TYR A 174 -7.82 -12.94 6.48
C TYR A 174 -8.40 -12.14 7.64
N ALA A 175 -8.76 -12.81 8.75
CA ALA A 175 -9.14 -12.08 9.96
C ALA A 175 -7.98 -11.23 10.50
N GLY A 176 -6.75 -11.76 10.49
CA GLY A 176 -5.53 -10.99 10.79
C GLY A 176 -5.33 -9.79 9.85
N THR A 177 -5.59 -9.98 8.56
CA THR A 177 -5.56 -8.91 7.55
C THR A 177 -6.57 -7.81 7.86
N VAL A 178 -7.82 -8.19 8.14
CA VAL A 178 -8.90 -7.25 8.50
C VAL A 178 -8.53 -6.48 9.76
N CYS A 179 -8.06 -7.16 10.81
CA CYS A 179 -7.58 -6.51 12.03
C CYS A 179 -6.44 -5.52 11.74
N GLY A 180 -5.51 -5.87 10.85
CA GLY A 180 -4.42 -5.00 10.41
C GLY A 180 -4.94 -3.71 9.77
N PHE A 181 -5.86 -3.80 8.82
CA PHE A 181 -6.44 -2.62 8.18
C PHE A 181 -7.29 -1.78 9.13
N LEU A 182 -8.08 -2.39 10.01
CA LEU A 182 -8.86 -1.68 11.02
C LEU A 182 -7.96 -0.97 12.04
N ALA A 183 -6.89 -1.62 12.49
CA ALA A 183 -5.91 -1.02 13.40
C ALA A 183 -5.16 0.14 12.72
N SER A 184 -4.80 0.01 11.44
CA SER A 184 -4.25 1.10 10.64
C SER A 184 -5.22 2.28 10.57
N ALA A 185 -6.49 2.04 10.21
CA ALA A 185 -7.52 3.08 10.18
C ALA A 185 -7.67 3.78 11.52
N ALA A 186 -7.69 3.03 12.63
CA ALA A 186 -7.77 3.57 13.98
C ALA A 186 -6.55 4.45 14.31
N LEU A 187 -5.34 4.01 13.98
CA LEU A 187 -4.10 4.79 14.16
C LEU A 187 -4.14 6.09 13.34
N VAL A 188 -4.53 6.03 12.06
CA VAL A 188 -4.67 7.21 11.20
C VAL A 188 -5.70 8.19 11.78
N CYS A 189 -6.79 7.69 12.38
CA CYS A 189 -7.77 8.52 13.08
C CYS A 189 -7.17 9.34 14.23
N THR A 190 -6.09 8.88 14.85
CA THR A 190 -5.43 9.61 15.96
C THR A 190 -4.44 10.67 15.47
N VAL A 191 -4.13 10.71 14.17
CA VAL A 191 -3.18 11.67 13.61
C VAL A 191 -3.89 12.94 13.16
N SER A 192 -3.43 14.09 13.64
CA SER A 192 -3.88 15.38 13.12
C SER A 192 -3.08 15.71 11.87
N LEU A 193 -3.70 15.54 10.70
CA LEU A 193 -3.10 15.89 9.41
C LEU A 193 -3.54 17.29 9.01
N PRO A 194 -2.61 18.17 8.64
CA PRO A 194 -2.96 19.50 8.14
C PRO A 194 -3.74 19.37 6.83
N PHE A 195 -4.71 20.27 6.64
CA PHE A 195 -5.45 20.33 5.39
C PHE A 195 -4.53 20.92 4.32
N SER A 196 -4.08 20.10 3.38
CA SER A 196 -3.22 20.59 2.28
C SER A 196 -4.10 21.19 1.18
N THR A 197 -4.21 22.50 1.15
CA THR A 197 -4.78 23.26 0.02
C THR A 197 -3.75 23.35 -1.11
N LYS A 198 -3.49 22.25 -1.82
CA LYS A 198 -2.69 22.34 -3.05
C LYS A 198 -3.51 23.03 -4.14
N THR A 199 -2.88 23.98 -4.84
CA THR A 199 -3.44 24.71 -5.98
C THR A 199 -4.10 23.75 -6.96
N GLN A 200 -5.38 23.95 -7.23
CA GLN A 200 -6.20 23.04 -8.02
C GLN A 200 -5.84 23.15 -9.51
N LEU A 201 -5.03 22.22 -9.99
CA LEU A 201 -4.92 21.99 -11.43
C LEU A 201 -6.14 21.20 -11.93
N PRO A 202 -6.67 21.50 -13.14
CA PRO A 202 -7.77 20.70 -13.71
C PRO A 202 -7.41 19.23 -13.81
N PHE A 203 -8.40 18.36 -13.57
CA PHE A 203 -8.25 16.88 -13.51
C PHE A 203 -7.40 16.31 -14.63
N ARG A 204 -7.70 16.67 -15.90
CA ARG A 204 -6.93 16.21 -17.07
C ARG A 204 -5.44 16.56 -16.98
N LYS A 205 -5.11 17.75 -16.49
CA LYS A 205 -3.70 18.17 -16.32
C LYS A 205 -3.00 17.43 -15.19
N ARG A 206 -3.73 16.92 -14.17
CA ARG A 206 -3.12 16.13 -13.09
C ARG A 206 -2.74 14.74 -13.57
N VAL A 207 -3.65 14.05 -14.26
CA VAL A 207 -3.41 12.69 -14.80
C VAL A 207 -2.26 12.71 -15.83
N THR A 208 -2.22 13.72 -16.70
CA THR A 208 -1.20 13.79 -17.76
C THR A 208 0.12 14.42 -17.32
N ARG A 209 0.13 15.17 -16.20
CA ARG A 209 1.32 15.89 -15.73
C ARG A 209 2.48 14.97 -15.38
N GLY A 210 2.21 13.85 -14.71
CA GLY A 210 3.23 12.85 -14.40
C GLY A 210 3.88 12.30 -15.67
N MET A 211 3.07 11.91 -16.64
CA MET A 211 3.53 11.44 -17.94
C MET A 211 4.28 12.51 -18.73
N GLN A 212 3.79 13.76 -18.72
CA GLN A 212 4.44 14.88 -19.40
C GLN A 212 5.80 15.23 -18.77
N ILE A 213 5.91 15.25 -17.43
CA ILE A 213 7.18 15.48 -16.72
C ILE A 213 8.16 14.35 -17.04
N TYR A 214 7.69 13.11 -17.02
CA TYR A 214 8.50 11.95 -17.37
C TYR A 214 9.06 12.02 -18.79
N LEU A 215 8.20 12.31 -19.78
CA LEU A 215 8.59 12.45 -21.19
C LEU A 215 9.42 13.72 -21.45
N ALA A 216 9.27 14.76 -20.64
CA ALA A 216 10.04 15.99 -20.78
C ALA A 216 11.41 15.96 -20.06
N THR A 217 11.69 14.92 -19.25
CA THR A 217 12.92 14.84 -18.47
C THR A 217 13.83 13.71 -18.98
N PRO A 218 14.83 13.99 -19.87
CA PRO A 218 15.69 12.96 -20.46
C PRO A 218 16.44 12.10 -19.43
N ARG A 219 16.76 12.67 -18.25
CA ARG A 219 17.43 11.95 -17.16
C ARG A 219 16.56 10.83 -16.56
N LEU A 220 15.23 10.99 -16.54
CA LEU A 220 14.31 9.95 -16.07
C LEU A 220 14.12 8.84 -17.11
N GLN A 221 14.22 9.16 -18.38
CA GLN A 221 14.17 8.18 -19.48
C GLN A 221 15.44 7.31 -19.50
N GLY A 222 16.61 7.90 -19.24
CA GLY A 222 17.88 7.16 -19.17
C GLY A 222 17.94 6.14 -18.04
N GLY A 223 17.27 6.41 -16.91
CA GLY A 223 17.17 5.47 -15.78
C GLY A 223 16.43 4.17 -16.13
N LEU A 224 15.41 4.21 -16.98
CA LEU A 224 14.66 3.02 -17.42
C LEU A 224 15.47 2.17 -18.41
N ILE A 225 16.24 2.81 -19.30
CA ILE A 225 17.10 2.10 -20.25
C ILE A 225 18.20 1.33 -19.48
N LEU A 226 18.78 1.94 -18.46
CA LEU A 226 19.78 1.29 -17.61
C LEU A 226 19.20 0.12 -16.79
N HIS A 227 17.98 0.22 -16.27
CA HIS A 227 17.33 -0.88 -15.54
C HIS A 227 16.83 -1.99 -16.48
N GLY A 228 16.40 -1.65 -17.69
CA GLY A 228 15.97 -2.64 -18.69
C GLY A 228 17.11 -3.41 -19.37
N VAL A 229 18.36 -2.94 -19.25
CA VAL A 229 19.55 -3.62 -19.79
C VAL A 229 20.22 -4.52 -18.74
N VAL A 230 19.89 -4.35 -17.44
CA VAL A 230 20.48 -5.12 -16.31
C VAL A 230 19.51 -6.19 -15.79
N ALA A 231 18.26 -6.26 -16.29
CA ALA A 231 17.29 -7.33 -16.02
C ALA A 231 17.23 -8.31 -17.19
#